data_a5ac85a313194a163a0fde15e586cb12
#
_entry.id   a5ac85a313194a163a0fde15e586cb12
#
_cell.length_a   1.000
_cell.length_b   1.000
_cell.length_c   1.000
_cell.angle_alpha   90.00
_cell.angle_beta   90.00
_cell.angle_gamma   90.00
#
_symmetry.space_group_name_H-M   'P 1'
#
loop_
_entity.id
_entity.type
_entity.pdbx_description
1 polymer ?
#
loop_
_entity_poly.entity_id
_entity_poly.type
_entity_poly.pdbx_seq_one_letter_code
_entity_poly.pdbx_strand_id
1 'polypeptide(L)'
;VVKNCLYKVLQLKNTSELGKYVVVQGGTMRNDSIVRALEKLASTHVNRSDCPELMGAVGCALYAMEHKSDEATEAGSVEEMLSRAKYTTRRTRCKGCENQCTVTHYLFPGNRKYYSGNRCERVFSNRGTKAKPGRNVYPQKYRLLFNRECKVEKPVFTIGIPRCLNIYEDYPFWHTFLNSCGIRTVLSSESSYADYERNANCVMSDNICFPAKLVHSHIADLERKGVDRIFMPFVVFERKEKGQQNSYNCPIVSGYSEVVNSSQSPKVPVESPVVTF
;
A
#
# COMPACT_ATOMS: atom_id res chain seq x y z
N VAL A 1 5.66 1.94 -18.10
CA VAL A 1 4.48 1.15 -17.69
C VAL A 1 4.50 -0.19 -18.42
N VAL A 2 4.40 -0.28 -19.78
CA VAL A 2 4.28 -1.52 -20.56
C VAL A 2 5.42 -2.50 -20.28
N LYS A 3 6.68 -2.03 -20.30
CA LYS A 3 7.84 -2.87 -20.00
C LYS A 3 7.76 -3.51 -18.62
N ASN A 4 7.32 -2.77 -17.62
CA ASN A 4 7.13 -3.32 -16.27
C ASN A 4 5.99 -4.34 -16.21
N CYS A 5 4.91 -4.11 -16.97
CA CYS A 5 3.81 -5.06 -17.08
C CYS A 5 4.30 -6.40 -17.66
N LEU A 6 5.01 -6.37 -18.78
CA LEU A 6 5.48 -7.57 -19.45
C LEU A 6 6.52 -8.34 -18.61
N TYR A 7 7.55 -7.67 -18.12
CA TYR A 7 8.68 -8.34 -17.49
C TYR A 7 8.59 -8.52 -15.99
N LYS A 8 7.84 -7.65 -15.27
CA LYS A 8 7.71 -7.76 -13.81
C LYS A 8 6.37 -8.37 -13.36
N VAL A 9 5.27 -8.03 -14.02
CA VAL A 9 3.95 -8.55 -13.65
C VAL A 9 3.68 -9.88 -14.32
N LEU A 10 3.81 -9.96 -15.63
CA LEU A 10 3.63 -11.21 -16.40
C LEU A 10 4.87 -12.12 -16.33
N GLN A 11 6.00 -11.60 -15.87
CA GLN A 11 7.27 -12.35 -15.72
C GLN A 11 7.74 -13.03 -17.00
N LEU A 12 7.44 -12.44 -18.15
CA LEU A 12 7.88 -12.97 -19.45
C LEU A 12 9.41 -12.92 -19.53
N LYS A 13 10.02 -14.03 -19.93
CA LYS A 13 11.45 -14.09 -20.25
C LYS A 13 11.74 -13.50 -21.61
N ASN A 14 10.82 -13.75 -22.56
CA ASN A 14 10.86 -13.21 -23.91
C ASN A 14 9.44 -12.82 -24.37
N THR A 15 9.34 -11.76 -25.14
CA THR A 15 8.05 -11.30 -25.67
C THR A 15 7.43 -12.25 -26.69
N SER A 16 8.19 -13.19 -27.28
CA SER A 16 7.67 -14.29 -28.12
C SER A 16 6.68 -15.20 -27.37
N GLU A 17 6.73 -15.22 -26.03
CA GLU A 17 5.76 -15.96 -25.19
C GLU A 17 4.33 -15.41 -25.30
N LEU A 18 4.14 -14.18 -25.78
CA LEU A 18 2.81 -13.62 -26.08
C LEU A 18 2.11 -14.29 -27.26
N GLY A 19 2.84 -15.09 -28.03
CA GLY A 19 2.31 -15.76 -29.21
C GLY A 19 2.21 -14.84 -30.45
N LYS A 20 1.69 -15.41 -31.54
CA LYS A 20 1.61 -14.72 -32.82
C LYS A 20 0.48 -13.68 -32.88
N TYR A 21 -0.62 -13.93 -32.20
CA TYR A 21 -1.81 -13.09 -32.18
C TYR A 21 -2.01 -12.48 -30.81
N VAL A 22 -1.78 -11.18 -30.70
CA VAL A 22 -1.93 -10.43 -29.45
C VAL A 22 -3.21 -9.60 -29.54
N VAL A 23 -4.13 -9.84 -28.63
CA VAL A 23 -5.36 -9.06 -28.46
C VAL A 23 -5.34 -8.34 -27.14
N VAL A 24 -5.71 -7.08 -27.13
CA VAL A 24 -5.75 -6.26 -25.90
C VAL A 24 -7.14 -5.69 -25.67
N GLN A 25 -7.50 -5.58 -24.39
CA GLN A 25 -8.78 -5.03 -23.94
C GLN A 25 -8.63 -4.24 -22.65
N GLY A 26 -9.67 -3.50 -22.31
CA GLY A 26 -9.75 -2.65 -21.13
C GLY A 26 -9.51 -1.17 -21.45
N GLY A 27 -10.00 -0.28 -20.57
CA GLY A 27 -9.98 1.16 -20.79
C GLY A 27 -8.58 1.77 -20.98
N THR A 28 -7.54 1.18 -20.39
CA THR A 28 -6.14 1.59 -20.57
C THR A 28 -5.70 1.50 -22.05
N MET A 29 -6.28 0.58 -22.79
CA MET A 29 -5.94 0.36 -24.21
C MET A 29 -6.57 1.39 -25.16
N ARG A 30 -7.36 2.34 -24.66
CA ARG A 30 -7.75 3.54 -25.43
C ARG A 30 -6.56 4.47 -25.70
N ASN A 31 -5.49 4.33 -24.95
CA ASN A 31 -4.28 5.12 -25.12
C ASN A 31 -3.40 4.49 -26.22
N ASP A 32 -3.34 5.14 -27.37
CA ASP A 32 -2.57 4.69 -28.53
C ASP A 32 -1.07 4.55 -28.25
N SER A 33 -0.53 5.39 -27.35
CA SER A 33 0.88 5.31 -26.96
C SER A 33 1.21 4.01 -26.22
N ILE A 34 0.25 3.49 -25.45
CA ILE A 34 0.41 2.21 -24.72
C ILE A 34 0.37 1.05 -25.72
N VAL A 35 -0.60 1.07 -26.64
CA VAL A 35 -0.71 0.03 -27.68
C VAL A 35 0.56 0.03 -28.56
N ARG A 36 1.01 1.20 -29.00
CA ARG A 36 2.22 1.32 -29.79
C ARG A 36 3.48 0.88 -29.07
N ALA A 37 3.59 1.18 -27.77
CA ALA A 37 4.69 0.70 -26.96
C ALA A 37 4.70 -0.83 -26.83
N LEU A 38 3.51 -1.44 -26.69
CA LEU A 38 3.36 -2.88 -26.65
C LEU A 38 3.78 -3.53 -27.98
N GLU A 39 3.31 -3.00 -29.13
CA GLU A 39 3.70 -3.46 -30.46
C GLU A 39 5.22 -3.42 -30.67
N LYS A 40 5.86 -2.31 -30.30
CA LYS A 40 7.33 -2.17 -30.38
C LYS A 40 8.08 -3.16 -29.53
N LEU A 41 7.61 -3.42 -28.29
CA LEU A 41 8.25 -4.35 -27.37
C LEU A 41 8.03 -5.81 -27.78
N ALA A 42 6.82 -6.14 -28.25
CA ALA A 42 6.45 -7.48 -28.67
C ALA A 42 6.91 -7.80 -30.12
N SER A 43 7.34 -6.78 -30.88
CA SER A 43 7.68 -6.91 -32.31
C SER A 43 6.57 -7.57 -33.13
N THR A 44 5.31 -7.31 -32.77
CA THR A 44 4.12 -7.85 -33.44
C THR A 44 2.99 -6.82 -33.46
N HIS A 45 2.04 -7.00 -34.37
CA HIS A 45 0.84 -6.18 -34.38
C HIS A 45 -0.11 -6.58 -33.24
N VAL A 46 -0.69 -5.57 -32.59
CA VAL A 46 -1.62 -5.75 -31.48
C VAL A 46 -3.04 -5.43 -31.93
N ASN A 47 -3.93 -6.41 -31.86
CA ASN A 47 -5.34 -6.24 -32.18
C ASN A 47 -6.07 -5.59 -30.98
N ARG A 48 -6.74 -4.50 -31.27
CA ARG A 48 -7.56 -3.76 -30.32
C ARG A 48 -8.92 -3.46 -30.95
N SER A 49 -10.00 -3.68 -30.23
CA SER A 49 -11.34 -3.29 -30.66
C SER A 49 -11.51 -1.76 -30.61
N ASP A 50 -12.51 -1.22 -31.33
CA ASP A 50 -12.82 0.21 -31.30
C ASP A 50 -13.33 0.69 -29.93
N CYS A 51 -13.86 -0.23 -29.12
CA CYS A 51 -14.34 0.02 -27.75
C CYS A 51 -13.69 -0.95 -26.74
N PRO A 52 -12.36 -0.88 -26.54
CA PRO A 52 -11.64 -1.85 -25.74
C PRO A 52 -12.12 -1.90 -24.27
N GLU A 53 -12.67 -0.82 -23.74
CA GLU A 53 -13.24 -0.72 -22.40
C GLU A 53 -14.53 -1.52 -22.21
N LEU A 54 -15.24 -1.82 -23.29
CA LEU A 54 -16.51 -2.56 -23.24
C LEU A 54 -16.35 -4.07 -23.52
N MET A 55 -15.14 -4.53 -23.88
CA MET A 55 -14.93 -5.93 -24.28
C MET A 55 -15.26 -6.93 -23.17
N GLY A 56 -15.09 -6.55 -21.91
CA GLY A 56 -15.53 -7.37 -20.77
C GLY A 56 -17.05 -7.55 -20.73
N ALA A 57 -17.81 -6.48 -21.00
CA ALA A 57 -19.27 -6.55 -21.07
C ALA A 57 -19.75 -7.39 -22.26
N VAL A 58 -19.08 -7.24 -23.42
CA VAL A 58 -19.34 -8.07 -24.59
C VAL A 58 -19.10 -9.55 -24.29
N GLY A 59 -17.98 -9.88 -23.65
CA GLY A 59 -17.66 -11.24 -23.21
C GLY A 59 -18.71 -11.83 -22.26
N CYS A 60 -19.16 -11.03 -21.28
CA CYS A 60 -20.24 -11.46 -20.39
C CYS A 60 -21.56 -11.70 -21.14
N ALA A 61 -21.90 -10.87 -22.11
CA ALA A 61 -23.12 -11.06 -22.93
C ALA A 61 -23.03 -12.34 -23.75
N LEU A 62 -21.91 -12.59 -24.43
CA LEU A 62 -21.68 -13.82 -25.18
C LEU A 62 -21.75 -15.06 -24.28
N TYR A 63 -21.10 -15.01 -23.14
CA TYR A 63 -21.15 -16.09 -22.15
C TYR A 63 -22.59 -16.37 -21.67
N ALA A 64 -23.36 -15.32 -21.37
CA ALA A 64 -24.76 -15.48 -20.99
C ALA A 64 -25.63 -16.05 -22.09
N MET A 65 -25.35 -15.74 -23.36
CA MET A 65 -26.04 -16.32 -24.52
C MET A 65 -25.77 -17.84 -24.65
N GLU A 66 -24.53 -18.26 -24.42
CA GLU A 66 -24.14 -19.66 -24.49
C GLU A 66 -24.66 -20.50 -23.32
N HIS A 67 -24.80 -19.87 -22.13
CA HIS A 67 -25.19 -20.53 -20.89
C HIS A 67 -26.61 -20.12 -20.44
N LYS A 68 -27.50 -19.84 -21.35
CA LYS A 68 -28.87 -19.49 -21.04
C LYS A 68 -29.55 -20.66 -20.32
N SER A 69 -30.07 -20.41 -19.09
CA SER A 69 -30.90 -21.36 -18.39
C SER A 69 -32.38 -21.18 -18.72
N ASP A 70 -33.16 -22.26 -18.71
CA ASP A 70 -34.60 -22.22 -18.92
C ASP A 70 -35.34 -21.46 -17.81
N GLU A 71 -34.69 -21.25 -16.65
CA GLU A 71 -35.19 -20.45 -15.55
C GLU A 71 -34.85 -18.95 -15.64
N ALA A 72 -34.45 -18.45 -16.81
CA ALA A 72 -34.10 -17.05 -17.00
C ALA A 72 -35.32 -16.16 -16.69
N THR A 73 -35.21 -15.37 -15.61
CA THR A 73 -36.16 -14.31 -15.30
C THR A 73 -36.29 -13.37 -16.49
N GLU A 74 -37.51 -13.03 -16.88
CA GLU A 74 -37.76 -12.03 -17.93
C GLU A 74 -37.05 -10.72 -17.54
N ALA A 75 -35.94 -10.41 -18.16
CA ALA A 75 -35.35 -9.10 -18.08
C ALA A 75 -36.32 -8.14 -18.79
N GLY A 76 -36.77 -7.10 -18.09
CA GLY A 76 -37.57 -6.04 -18.73
C GLY A 76 -36.88 -5.45 -19.94
N SER A 77 -37.62 -4.67 -20.74
CA SER A 77 -37.05 -4.05 -21.94
C SER A 77 -35.82 -3.17 -21.60
N VAL A 78 -34.93 -2.95 -22.59
CA VAL A 78 -33.78 -2.06 -22.43
C VAL A 78 -34.20 -0.67 -22.03
N GLU A 79 -35.36 -0.19 -22.55
CA GLU A 79 -35.95 1.10 -22.22
C GLU A 79 -36.35 1.18 -20.72
N GLU A 80 -36.95 0.13 -20.20
CA GLU A 80 -37.26 0.04 -18.76
C GLU A 80 -36.01 0.02 -17.89
N MET A 81 -34.99 -0.74 -18.30
CA MET A 81 -33.70 -0.77 -17.61
C MET A 81 -33.05 0.63 -17.60
N LEU A 82 -33.02 1.31 -18.74
CA LEU A 82 -32.49 2.69 -18.85
C LEU A 82 -33.30 3.69 -18.04
N SER A 83 -34.62 3.56 -17.98
CA SER A 83 -35.47 4.43 -17.17
C SER A 83 -35.19 4.28 -15.66
N ARG A 84 -34.94 3.05 -15.21
CA ARG A 84 -34.55 2.73 -13.83
C ARG A 84 -33.11 3.12 -13.48
N ALA A 85 -32.25 3.22 -14.50
CA ALA A 85 -30.85 3.60 -14.37
C ALA A 85 -30.62 5.12 -14.31
N LYS A 86 -31.68 5.95 -14.37
CA LYS A 86 -31.54 7.40 -14.22
C LYS A 86 -31.00 7.73 -12.82
N TYR A 87 -29.97 8.57 -12.77
CA TYR A 87 -29.35 8.99 -11.53
C TYR A 87 -28.80 10.42 -11.63
N THR A 88 -28.63 11.07 -10.49
CA THR A 88 -27.84 12.30 -10.38
C THR A 88 -26.54 12.02 -9.66
N THR A 89 -25.50 12.79 -9.94
CA THR A 89 -24.19 12.61 -9.31
C THR A 89 -23.78 13.85 -8.52
N ARG A 90 -23.12 13.62 -7.38
CA ARG A 90 -22.44 14.66 -6.61
C ARG A 90 -21.08 14.14 -6.16
N ARG A 91 -20.03 14.94 -6.34
CA ARG A 91 -18.69 14.61 -5.83
C ARG A 91 -18.45 15.30 -4.50
N THR A 92 -17.86 14.56 -3.56
CA THR A 92 -17.42 15.10 -2.26
C THR A 92 -16.05 14.55 -1.90
N ARG A 93 -15.30 15.29 -1.09
CA ARG A 93 -14.05 14.82 -0.52
C ARG A 93 -14.33 14.16 0.82
N CYS A 94 -13.93 12.90 1.00
CA CYS A 94 -14.06 12.19 2.26
C CYS A 94 -13.13 12.82 3.32
N LYS A 95 -13.66 13.09 4.51
CA LYS A 95 -12.90 13.64 5.65
C LYS A 95 -12.58 12.58 6.71
N GLY A 96 -12.74 11.30 6.40
CA GLY A 96 -12.61 10.21 7.36
C GLY A 96 -11.18 9.81 7.71
N CYS A 97 -10.19 10.17 6.89
CA CYS A 97 -8.76 9.92 7.10
C CYS A 97 -7.91 10.75 6.12
N GLU A 98 -6.60 10.64 6.21
CA GLU A 98 -5.64 11.37 5.38
C GLU A 98 -5.77 11.10 3.87
N ASN A 99 -6.30 9.93 3.47
CA ASN A 99 -6.51 9.62 2.04
C ASN A 99 -7.45 10.59 1.33
N GLN A 100 -8.34 11.28 2.05
CA GLN A 100 -9.25 12.30 1.51
C GLN A 100 -9.86 11.92 0.16
N CYS A 101 -10.30 10.67 0.01
CA CYS A 101 -10.82 10.13 -1.24
C CYS A 101 -11.86 11.05 -1.86
N THR A 102 -11.79 11.27 -3.18
CA THR A 102 -12.88 11.88 -3.93
C THR A 102 -13.96 10.85 -4.16
N VAL A 103 -15.11 11.00 -3.49
CA VAL A 103 -16.23 10.06 -3.55
C VAL A 103 -17.33 10.65 -4.43
N THR A 104 -17.76 9.87 -5.41
CA THR A 104 -18.93 10.18 -6.24
C THR A 104 -20.15 9.51 -5.63
N HIS A 105 -21.14 10.31 -5.29
CA HIS A 105 -22.45 9.86 -4.84
C HIS A 105 -23.36 9.72 -6.06
N TYR A 106 -23.94 8.57 -6.25
CA TYR A 106 -24.99 8.31 -7.24
C TYR A 106 -26.33 8.24 -6.49
N LEU A 107 -27.25 9.10 -6.86
CA LEU A 107 -28.61 9.14 -6.32
C LEU A 107 -29.58 8.67 -7.38
N PHE A 108 -30.17 7.51 -7.16
CA PHE A 108 -31.17 6.88 -8.03
C PHE A 108 -32.59 7.21 -7.56
N PRO A 109 -33.61 7.00 -8.41
CA PRO A 109 -35.03 7.11 -8.02
C PRO A 109 -35.32 6.21 -6.81
N GLY A 110 -36.23 6.64 -5.95
CA GLY A 110 -36.55 5.94 -4.70
C GLY A 110 -35.48 6.12 -3.60
N ASN A 111 -34.70 7.20 -3.65
CA ASN A 111 -33.68 7.55 -2.65
C ASN A 111 -32.58 6.48 -2.45
N ARG A 112 -32.40 5.60 -3.43
CA ARG A 112 -31.30 4.63 -3.44
C ARG A 112 -29.98 5.33 -3.71
N LYS A 113 -28.94 5.01 -2.94
CA LYS A 113 -27.62 5.64 -3.04
C LYS A 113 -26.56 4.60 -3.33
N TYR A 114 -25.60 5.00 -4.17
CA TYR A 114 -24.39 4.24 -4.42
C TYR A 114 -23.18 5.18 -4.34
N TYR A 115 -22.07 4.70 -3.82
CA TYR A 115 -20.83 5.45 -3.66
C TYR A 115 -19.71 4.79 -4.45
N SER A 116 -18.92 5.58 -5.19
CA SER A 116 -17.72 5.12 -5.86
C SER A 116 -16.54 6.03 -5.58
N GLY A 117 -15.32 5.52 -5.74
CA GLY A 117 -14.09 6.25 -5.44
C GLY A 117 -13.65 6.21 -3.98
N ASN A 118 -14.47 5.65 -3.08
CA ASN A 118 -14.07 5.37 -1.71
C ASN A 118 -13.10 4.16 -1.66
N ARG A 119 -12.01 4.30 -0.93
CA ARG A 119 -11.03 3.21 -0.72
C ARG A 119 -11.37 2.32 0.48
N CYS A 120 -12.41 2.65 1.23
CA CYS A 120 -12.91 1.88 2.36
C CYS A 120 -14.42 2.14 2.57
N GLU A 121 -15.07 1.28 3.34
CA GLU A 121 -16.49 1.34 3.66
C GLU A 121 -16.80 2.07 4.98
N ARG A 122 -15.83 2.79 5.57
CA ARG A 122 -15.97 3.37 6.92
C ARG A 122 -16.90 4.58 6.97
N VAL A 123 -16.84 5.47 5.97
CA VAL A 123 -17.65 6.70 5.92
C VAL A 123 -18.76 6.57 4.91
N PHE A 124 -18.45 6.08 3.72
CA PHE A 124 -19.40 5.83 2.64
C PHE A 124 -19.42 4.33 2.36
N SER A 125 -20.58 3.70 2.53
CA SER A 125 -20.73 2.25 2.39
C SER A 125 -21.86 1.91 1.43
N ASN A 126 -21.60 0.95 0.53
CA ASN A 126 -22.59 0.36 -0.36
C ASN A 126 -23.18 -0.94 0.20
N ARG A 127 -22.70 -1.39 1.34
CA ARG A 127 -23.08 -2.68 1.95
C ARG A 127 -24.39 -2.57 2.71
N GLY A 128 -25.40 -1.97 2.30
CA GLY A 128 -26.80 -1.94 2.78
C GLY A 128 -27.16 -2.36 4.21
N THR A 129 -26.25 -2.98 4.92
CA THR A 129 -26.40 -3.46 6.30
C THR A 129 -25.70 -2.51 7.26
N LYS A 130 -26.40 -2.03 8.25
CA LYS A 130 -25.86 -1.38 9.46
C LYS A 130 -25.16 -2.43 10.35
N ALA A 131 -24.28 -3.26 9.79
CA ALA A 131 -23.41 -4.07 10.61
C ALA A 131 -22.62 -3.11 11.50
N LYS A 132 -22.78 -3.21 12.81
CA LYS A 132 -21.96 -2.42 13.74
C LYS A 132 -20.50 -2.71 13.40
N PRO A 133 -19.69 -1.70 13.07
CA PRO A 133 -18.30 -1.94 12.78
C PRO A 133 -17.67 -2.63 13.97
N GLY A 134 -16.91 -3.70 13.74
CA GLY A 134 -16.16 -4.36 14.79
C GLY A 134 -15.27 -3.33 15.51
N ARG A 135 -14.97 -3.57 16.78
CA ARG A 135 -14.08 -2.70 17.55
C ARG A 135 -12.69 -2.68 16.89
N ASN A 136 -12.25 -1.51 16.46
CA ASN A 136 -10.89 -1.35 15.98
C ASN A 136 -9.92 -1.39 17.17
N VAL A 137 -9.13 -2.45 17.27
CA VAL A 137 -8.14 -2.64 18.36
C VAL A 137 -6.77 -2.05 18.06
N TYR A 138 -6.48 -1.66 16.80
CA TYR A 138 -5.18 -1.10 16.42
C TYR A 138 -4.77 0.15 17.20
N PRO A 139 -5.62 1.13 17.49
CA PRO A 139 -5.25 2.27 18.32
C PRO A 139 -4.84 1.86 19.74
N GLN A 140 -5.41 0.78 20.27
CA GLN A 140 -5.03 0.23 21.57
C GLN A 140 -3.67 -0.47 21.49
N LYS A 141 -3.46 -1.35 20.47
CA LYS A 141 -2.14 -1.98 20.21
C LYS A 141 -1.06 -0.90 20.11
N TYR A 142 -1.31 0.13 19.30
CA TYR A 142 -0.36 1.21 19.07
C TYR A 142 0.04 1.94 20.37
N ARG A 143 -0.92 2.28 21.22
CA ARG A 143 -0.66 2.89 22.53
C ARG A 143 0.14 1.97 23.46
N LEU A 144 -0.19 0.69 23.50
CA LEU A 144 0.54 -0.30 24.31
C LEU A 144 2.00 -0.46 23.86
N LEU A 145 2.26 -0.34 22.55
CA LEU A 145 3.62 -0.41 22.03
C LEU A 145 4.42 0.85 22.35
N PHE A 146 3.90 2.02 22.02
CA PHE A 146 4.69 3.25 21.91
C PHE A 146 4.49 4.27 23.03
N ASN A 147 3.39 4.21 23.78
CA ASN A 147 3.18 5.13 24.91
C ASN A 147 3.92 4.63 26.16
N ARG A 148 5.24 4.81 26.17
CA ARG A 148 6.14 4.40 27.25
C ARG A 148 6.95 5.58 27.73
N GLU A 149 6.93 5.79 29.04
CA GLU A 149 7.70 6.86 29.69
C GLU A 149 9.17 6.45 29.83
N CYS A 150 10.07 7.34 29.44
CA CYS A 150 11.49 7.21 29.74
C CYS A 150 11.75 7.76 31.13
N LYS A 151 12.22 6.91 32.06
CA LYS A 151 12.51 7.27 33.45
C LYS A 151 13.98 7.63 33.68
N VAL A 152 14.80 7.75 32.65
CA VAL A 152 16.22 8.07 32.77
C VAL A 152 16.38 9.58 32.96
N GLU A 153 16.67 10.01 34.15
CA GLU A 153 16.85 11.43 34.50
C GLU A 153 18.19 11.97 34.00
N LYS A 154 19.30 11.23 34.23
CA LYS A 154 20.65 11.59 33.81
C LYS A 154 21.16 10.57 32.76
N PRO A 155 20.85 10.74 31.51
CA PRO A 155 21.27 9.78 30.49
C PRO A 155 22.77 9.86 30.23
N VAL A 156 23.36 8.71 29.92
CA VAL A 156 24.73 8.63 29.40
C VAL A 156 24.79 9.28 28.03
N PHE A 157 23.77 8.98 27.19
CA PHE A 157 23.48 9.63 25.91
C PHE A 157 22.01 9.37 25.52
N THR A 158 21.56 10.05 24.48
CA THR A 158 20.21 9.90 23.93
C THR A 158 20.24 9.12 22.63
N ILE A 159 19.43 8.07 22.52
CA ILE A 159 19.34 7.26 21.32
C ILE A 159 17.97 7.40 20.66
N GLY A 160 17.94 7.71 19.39
CA GLY A 160 16.76 7.78 18.58
C GLY A 160 16.34 6.40 18.06
N ILE A 161 15.06 6.07 18.16
CA ILE A 161 14.51 4.82 17.62
C ILE A 161 13.51 5.18 16.52
N PRO A 162 13.78 4.85 15.26
CA PRO A 162 12.86 5.11 14.17
C PRO A 162 11.62 4.22 14.30
N ARG A 163 10.43 4.81 14.27
CA ARG A 163 9.14 4.13 14.40
C ARG A 163 8.74 3.45 13.10
N CYS A 164 9.50 2.45 12.70
CA CYS A 164 9.33 1.75 11.43
C CYS A 164 9.74 0.28 11.52
N LEU A 165 9.38 -0.50 10.52
CA LEU A 165 9.73 -1.90 10.35
C LEU A 165 9.42 -2.73 11.60
N ASN A 166 10.36 -3.60 12.04
CA ASN A 166 10.23 -4.48 13.19
C ASN A 166 10.12 -3.77 14.55
N ILE A 167 10.42 -2.47 14.62
CA ILE A 167 10.19 -1.68 15.85
C ILE A 167 8.70 -1.70 16.27
N TYR A 168 7.77 -1.93 15.36
CA TYR A 168 6.36 -2.16 15.68
C TYR A 168 6.09 -3.44 16.50
N GLU A 169 7.06 -4.35 16.59
CA GLU A 169 6.99 -5.52 17.46
C GLU A 169 7.96 -5.38 18.66
N ASP A 170 9.17 -4.89 18.44
CA ASP A 170 10.30 -5.00 19.39
C ASP A 170 10.48 -3.74 20.25
N TYR A 171 9.79 -2.62 19.98
CA TYR A 171 10.01 -1.38 20.72
C TYR A 171 9.90 -1.53 22.26
N PRO A 172 8.92 -2.27 22.82
CA PRO A 172 8.84 -2.46 24.28
C PRO A 172 10.10 -3.08 24.89
N PHE A 173 10.70 -4.04 24.19
CA PHE A 173 11.94 -4.68 24.59
C PHE A 173 13.11 -3.68 24.55
N TRP A 174 13.34 -3.04 23.42
CA TRP A 174 14.44 -2.10 23.24
C TRP A 174 14.35 -0.90 24.17
N HIS A 175 13.16 -0.34 24.34
CA HIS A 175 12.91 0.76 25.25
C HIS A 175 13.30 0.38 26.71
N THR A 176 12.84 -0.78 27.17
CA THR A 176 13.13 -1.25 28.53
C THR A 176 14.61 -1.52 28.72
N PHE A 177 15.21 -2.25 27.79
CA PHE A 177 16.63 -2.62 27.83
C PHE A 177 17.54 -1.38 27.86
N LEU A 178 17.39 -0.48 26.90
CA LEU A 178 18.23 0.72 26.79
C LEU A 178 18.07 1.65 28.01
N ASN A 179 16.83 1.85 28.46
CA ASN A 179 16.60 2.67 29.66
C ASN A 179 17.19 2.03 30.91
N SER A 180 17.20 0.71 31.06
CA SER A 180 17.85 0.01 32.15
C SER A 180 19.37 0.18 32.14
N CYS A 181 19.95 0.41 30.97
CA CYS A 181 21.36 0.75 30.77
C CYS A 181 21.67 2.24 30.96
N GLY A 182 20.72 3.06 31.38
CA GLY A 182 20.90 4.50 31.53
C GLY A 182 20.91 5.31 30.26
N ILE A 183 20.40 4.73 29.15
CA ILE A 183 20.33 5.37 27.85
C ILE A 183 18.90 5.90 27.65
N ARG A 184 18.76 7.19 27.33
CA ARG A 184 17.46 7.80 27.06
C ARG A 184 17.01 7.44 25.63
N THR A 185 15.84 6.85 25.50
CA THR A 185 15.24 6.54 24.20
C THR A 185 14.31 7.66 23.74
N VAL A 186 14.42 8.06 22.48
CA VAL A 186 13.55 9.03 21.82
C VAL A 186 12.96 8.39 20.56
N LEU A 187 11.63 8.28 20.50
CA LEU A 187 10.95 7.80 19.28
C LEU A 187 10.84 8.91 18.24
N SER A 188 10.96 8.51 16.97
CA SER A 188 10.52 9.38 15.87
C SER A 188 9.02 9.65 15.94
N SER A 189 8.59 10.74 15.32
CA SER A 189 7.18 11.10 15.19
C SER A 189 6.41 10.04 14.42
N GLU A 190 5.08 10.10 14.47
CA GLU A 190 4.23 9.20 13.66
C GLU A 190 4.45 9.45 12.17
N SER A 191 4.37 8.38 11.37
CA SER A 191 4.50 8.48 9.93
C SER A 191 3.40 9.37 9.35
N SER A 192 3.76 10.31 8.47
CA SER A 192 2.83 11.09 7.68
C SER A 192 3.22 11.08 6.20
N TYR A 193 2.25 11.26 5.32
CA TYR A 193 2.51 11.34 3.89
C TYR A 193 3.35 12.59 3.55
N ALA A 194 3.11 13.70 4.25
CA ALA A 194 3.87 14.94 4.08
C ALA A 194 5.36 14.77 4.46
N ASP A 195 5.66 13.99 5.51
CA ASP A 195 7.04 13.68 5.89
C ASP A 195 7.72 12.77 4.86
N TYR A 196 6.98 11.80 4.34
CA TYR A 196 7.46 10.96 3.25
C TYR A 196 7.81 11.79 2.01
N GLU A 197 6.93 12.67 1.55
CA GLU A 197 7.17 13.51 0.38
C GLU A 197 8.41 14.41 0.53
N ARG A 198 8.61 14.98 1.71
CA ARG A 198 9.79 15.82 1.99
C ARG A 198 11.12 15.07 1.89
N ASN A 199 11.12 13.77 2.14
CA ASN A 199 12.32 12.94 2.14
C ASN A 199 12.35 11.91 0.99
N ALA A 200 11.44 12.02 0.03
CA ALA A 200 11.32 11.06 -1.06
C ALA A 200 12.56 11.02 -1.99
N ASN A 201 13.33 12.11 -2.03
CA ASN A 201 14.59 12.19 -2.79
C ASN A 201 15.70 11.27 -2.23
N CYS A 202 15.62 10.86 -0.96
CA CYS A 202 16.56 9.91 -0.36
C CYS A 202 16.22 8.45 -0.71
N VAL A 203 15.06 8.18 -1.27
CA VAL A 203 14.59 6.83 -1.62
C VAL A 203 15.21 6.41 -2.95
N MET A 204 16.17 5.51 -2.91
CA MET A 204 16.97 5.10 -4.10
C MET A 204 16.21 4.23 -5.11
N SER A 205 15.09 3.63 -4.73
CA SER A 205 14.34 2.74 -5.62
C SER A 205 12.84 2.87 -5.47
N ASP A 206 12.15 3.08 -6.58
CA ASP A 206 10.68 3.12 -6.62
C ASP A 206 10.05 1.75 -6.33
N ASN A 207 10.79 0.67 -6.52
CA ASN A 207 10.29 -0.70 -6.38
C ASN A 207 10.37 -1.24 -4.96
N ILE A 208 10.98 -0.51 -4.04
CA ILE A 208 11.04 -0.92 -2.64
C ILE A 208 9.66 -0.80 -1.97
N CYS A 209 9.40 -1.62 -0.97
CA CYS A 209 8.13 -1.58 -0.24
C CYS A 209 7.94 -0.23 0.47
N PHE A 210 6.70 0.21 0.62
CA PHE A 210 6.39 1.52 1.21
C PHE A 210 6.89 1.67 2.67
N PRO A 211 6.81 0.65 3.54
CA PRO A 211 7.41 0.72 4.88
C PRO A 211 8.91 1.06 4.88
N ALA A 212 9.68 0.52 3.94
CA ALA A 212 11.09 0.89 3.79
C ALA A 212 11.29 2.34 3.35
N LYS A 213 10.42 2.85 2.47
CA LYS A 213 10.46 4.26 2.06
C LYS A 213 10.24 5.23 3.22
N LEU A 214 9.41 4.85 4.19
CA LEU A 214 9.13 5.65 5.37
C LEU A 214 10.34 5.77 6.32
N VAL A 215 11.29 4.85 6.29
CA VAL A 215 12.48 4.88 7.15
C VAL A 215 13.21 6.22 7.04
N HIS A 216 13.40 6.71 5.83
CA HIS A 216 14.13 7.96 5.57
C HIS A 216 13.53 9.17 6.30
N SER A 217 12.21 9.26 6.36
CA SER A 217 11.52 10.34 7.09
C SER A 217 11.67 10.22 8.60
N HIS A 218 11.72 9.00 9.13
CA HIS A 218 11.95 8.76 10.55
C HIS A 218 13.39 9.10 10.98
N ILE A 219 14.37 8.78 10.14
CA ILE A 219 15.78 9.18 10.37
C ILE A 219 15.92 10.70 10.39
N ALA A 220 15.38 11.39 9.38
CA ALA A 220 15.40 12.86 9.31
C ALA A 220 14.67 13.52 10.49
N ASP A 221 13.61 12.91 11.01
CA ASP A 221 12.90 13.39 12.19
C ASP A 221 13.76 13.28 13.47
N LEU A 222 14.46 12.17 13.64
CA LEU A 222 15.36 11.95 14.78
C LEU A 222 16.57 12.89 14.76
N GLU A 223 17.13 13.17 13.59
CA GLU A 223 18.18 14.18 13.44
C GLU A 223 17.68 15.57 13.88
N ARG A 224 16.47 15.96 13.47
CA ARG A 224 15.86 17.24 13.92
C ARG A 224 15.60 17.28 15.42
N LYS A 225 15.34 16.13 16.04
CA LYS A 225 15.17 16.01 17.50
C LYS A 225 16.49 16.09 18.29
N GLY A 226 17.63 16.08 17.59
CA GLY A 226 18.92 16.25 18.20
C GLY A 226 19.36 15.06 19.05
N VAL A 227 19.07 13.84 18.63
CA VAL A 227 19.55 12.63 19.31
C VAL A 227 21.05 12.44 19.05
N ASP A 228 21.79 11.81 19.97
CA ASP A 228 23.22 11.57 19.83
C ASP A 228 23.52 10.43 18.88
N ARG A 229 22.66 9.42 18.82
CA ARG A 229 22.75 8.22 17.97
C ARG A 229 21.37 7.77 17.55
N ILE A 230 21.30 7.00 16.47
CA ILE A 230 20.06 6.34 16.00
C ILE A 230 20.27 4.84 16.09
N PHE A 231 19.31 4.12 16.65
CA PHE A 231 19.33 2.67 16.80
C PHE A 231 18.39 2.01 15.80
N MET A 232 18.95 1.27 14.87
CA MET A 232 18.22 0.56 13.82
C MET A 232 18.82 -0.84 13.63
N PRO A 233 18.53 -1.81 14.54
CA PRO A 233 19.15 -3.12 14.53
C PRO A 233 18.79 -3.92 13.28
N PHE A 234 19.71 -4.76 12.84
CA PHE A 234 19.47 -5.79 11.84
C PHE A 234 18.89 -7.01 12.52
N VAL A 235 17.57 -7.14 12.52
CA VAL A 235 16.93 -8.34 13.03
C VAL A 235 16.86 -9.37 11.91
N VAL A 236 17.81 -10.28 11.90
CA VAL A 236 17.97 -11.29 10.84
C VAL A 236 16.99 -12.43 11.04
N PHE A 237 16.82 -12.85 12.28
CA PHE A 237 16.08 -14.05 12.65
C PHE A 237 15.21 -13.78 13.87
N GLU A 238 13.94 -14.16 13.81
CA GLU A 238 12.98 -14.10 14.91
C GLU A 238 12.85 -15.45 15.59
N ARG A 239 12.39 -15.44 16.84
CA ARG A 239 12.10 -16.67 17.56
C ARG A 239 11.12 -17.56 16.77
N LYS A 240 11.55 -18.77 16.47
CA LYS A 240 10.72 -19.72 15.74
C LYS A 240 9.59 -20.24 16.62
N GLU A 241 8.37 -20.05 16.18
CA GLU A 241 7.18 -20.60 16.83
C GLU A 241 6.91 -22.06 16.38
N LYS A 242 6.19 -22.80 17.22
CA LYS A 242 5.84 -24.20 16.91
C LYS A 242 4.99 -24.26 15.63
N GLY A 243 5.44 -25.08 14.68
CA GLY A 243 4.76 -25.28 13.38
C GLY A 243 5.22 -24.33 12.27
N GLN A 244 6.06 -23.33 12.54
CA GLN A 244 6.66 -22.49 11.50
C GLN A 244 7.84 -23.20 10.82
N GLN A 245 7.97 -22.97 9.50
CA GLN A 245 9.08 -23.52 8.72
C GLN A 245 10.28 -22.56 8.69
N ASN A 246 10.02 -21.25 8.75
CA ASN A 246 11.02 -20.21 8.61
C ASN A 246 10.73 -19.04 9.57
N SER A 247 11.78 -18.41 10.10
CA SER A 247 11.71 -17.25 10.98
C SER A 247 12.67 -16.12 10.53
N TYR A 248 13.22 -16.20 9.33
CA TYR A 248 14.05 -15.13 8.77
C TYR A 248 13.20 -13.92 8.39
N ASN A 249 13.68 -12.74 8.75
CA ASN A 249 13.12 -11.48 8.29
C ASN A 249 13.48 -11.18 6.83
N CYS A 250 12.73 -10.29 6.20
CA CYS A 250 13.02 -9.84 4.85
C CYS A 250 14.32 -8.99 4.81
N PRO A 251 14.98 -8.87 3.65
CA PRO A 251 16.22 -8.08 3.51
C PRO A 251 16.10 -6.61 3.97
N ILE A 252 14.90 -6.04 3.94
CA ILE A 252 14.66 -4.68 4.42
C ILE A 252 14.84 -4.59 5.94
N VAL A 253 14.33 -5.54 6.69
CA VAL A 253 14.47 -5.58 8.16
C VAL A 253 15.91 -5.92 8.55
N SER A 254 16.55 -6.77 7.80
CA SER A 254 17.88 -7.29 8.11
C SER A 254 19.07 -6.53 7.48
N GLY A 255 18.84 -5.38 6.81
CA GLY A 255 19.96 -4.69 6.15
C GLY A 255 19.70 -3.26 5.67
N TYR A 256 18.54 -2.67 5.91
CA TYR A 256 18.19 -1.39 5.27
C TYR A 256 18.93 -0.17 5.81
N SER A 257 19.50 -0.24 7.01
CA SER A 257 20.29 0.87 7.56
C SER A 257 21.55 1.18 6.72
N GLU A 258 22.14 0.17 6.06
CA GLU A 258 23.24 0.40 5.13
C GLU A 258 22.80 1.23 3.91
N VAL A 259 21.61 0.98 3.41
CA VAL A 259 21.00 1.79 2.34
C VAL A 259 20.76 3.21 2.82
N VAL A 260 20.24 3.39 4.03
CA VAL A 260 20.05 4.71 4.64
C VAL A 260 21.37 5.45 4.76
N ASN A 261 22.40 4.81 5.28
CA ASN A 261 23.73 5.40 5.44
C ASN A 261 24.31 5.88 4.09
N SER A 262 24.15 5.08 3.02
CA SER A 262 24.68 5.44 1.70
C SER A 262 23.85 6.47 0.95
N SER A 263 22.51 6.44 1.07
CA SER A 263 21.61 7.29 0.28
C SER A 263 21.25 8.62 0.96
N GLN A 264 21.13 8.63 2.28
CA GLN A 264 20.75 9.81 3.05
C GLN A 264 21.92 10.45 3.76
N SER A 265 22.97 9.67 4.06
CA SER A 265 24.17 10.12 4.78
C SER A 265 23.82 10.89 6.07
N PRO A 266 23.18 10.25 7.04
CA PRO A 266 22.75 10.91 8.27
C PRO A 266 23.94 11.56 8.99
N LYS A 267 23.73 12.74 9.59
CA LYS A 267 24.75 13.44 10.39
C LYS A 267 24.96 12.76 11.75
N VAL A 268 23.98 11.99 12.17
CA VAL A 268 23.99 11.25 13.43
C VAL A 268 24.33 9.79 13.13
N PRO A 269 25.22 9.14 13.88
CA PRO A 269 25.56 7.72 13.67
C PRO A 269 24.33 6.82 13.76
N VAL A 270 24.17 5.93 12.79
CA VAL A 270 23.12 4.90 12.79
C VAL A 270 23.75 3.57 13.25
N GLU A 271 23.42 3.17 14.46
CA GLU A 271 23.90 1.93 15.08
C GLU A 271 23.00 0.76 14.64
N SER A 272 23.59 -0.22 13.98
CA SER A 272 22.87 -1.35 13.39
C SER A 272 23.45 -2.68 13.80
N PRO A 273 23.41 -3.03 15.10
CA PRO A 273 23.89 -4.34 15.54
C PRO A 273 23.06 -5.45 14.92
N VAL A 274 23.72 -6.56 14.58
CA VAL A 274 23.05 -7.76 14.14
C VAL A 274 22.40 -8.47 15.32
N VAL A 275 21.13 -8.75 15.22
CA VAL A 275 20.32 -9.37 16.28
C VAL A 275 19.63 -10.62 15.76
N THR A 276 19.60 -11.65 16.59
CA THR A 276 18.83 -12.89 16.40
C THR A 276 18.09 -13.18 17.70
N PHE A 277 16.78 -13.42 17.63
CA PHE A 277 15.93 -13.74 18.79
C PHE A 277 15.65 -15.24 18.92
#